data_570dc1476cf95141f27707b52cd31886
#
_entry.id   570dc1476cf95141f27707b52cd31886
#
_cell.length_a   1.000
_cell.length_b   1.000
_cell.length_c   1.000
_cell.angle_alpha   90.00
_cell.angle_beta   90.00
_cell.angle_gamma   90.00
#
_symmetry.space_group_name_H-M   'P 1'
#
loop_
_entity.id
_entity.type
_entity.pdbx_description
1 polymer ?
#
loop_
_entity_poly.entity_id
_entity_poly.type
_entity_poly.pdbx_seq_one_letter_code
_entity_poly.pdbx_strand_id
1 'polypeptide(L)'
;MTKFKRAFAMIITAVIVALGLTACGQSTSKSTANKNTTTNVSAQASVRPSKNAWKHSSEKKAYPNMKLSKKNWLDVSIKKQRVYVKNKAGKVLYTMLCSTGNDDGTPRGTFHIQKERGSHFYNASSKEGANYWTSFKDHGIYLFHSVPVNKAGNYLMKDAHELGKVANSHGCVRLSIPDAKWINSSVPTGTKVVIH
;
A
#
# COMPACT_ATOMS: atom_id res chain seq x y z
N MET A 1 -43.41 -12.41 -34.25
CA MET A 1 -43.49 -13.86 -34.47
C MET A 1 -42.11 -14.39 -34.06
N THR A 2 -41.87 -15.20 -33.09
CA THR A 2 -42.63 -16.18 -32.34
C THR A 2 -42.07 -16.29 -30.92
N LYS A 3 -42.95 -16.34 -29.92
CA LYS A 3 -42.68 -16.60 -28.51
C LYS A 3 -42.33 -18.07 -28.30
N PHE A 4 -41.43 -18.40 -27.40
CA PHE A 4 -41.42 -19.70 -26.73
C PHE A 4 -41.22 -19.51 -25.24
N LYS A 5 -42.32 -19.64 -24.51
CA LYS A 5 -42.37 -19.94 -23.07
C LYS A 5 -42.29 -21.46 -22.91
N ARG A 6 -41.55 -21.96 -21.97
CA ARG A 6 -41.89 -23.20 -21.28
C ARG A 6 -41.34 -23.15 -19.84
N ALA A 7 -42.27 -23.41 -18.98
CA ALA A 7 -42.30 -23.51 -17.55
C ALA A 7 -42.15 -24.99 -17.12
N PHE A 8 -42.20 -25.21 -15.79
CA PHE A 8 -42.31 -26.47 -15.01
C PHE A 8 -40.95 -27.09 -14.63
N ALA A 9 -40.69 -27.60 -13.40
CA ALA A 9 -41.55 -28.00 -12.29
C ALA A 9 -40.81 -27.96 -10.94
N MET A 10 -41.56 -27.69 -9.89
CA MET A 10 -41.25 -27.98 -8.48
C MET A 10 -41.12 -29.48 -8.21
N ILE A 11 -40.19 -29.87 -7.33
CA ILE A 11 -40.37 -31.08 -6.49
C ILE A 11 -39.95 -30.69 -5.08
N ILE A 12 -40.94 -30.72 -4.20
CA ILE A 12 -40.89 -30.68 -2.73
C ILE A 12 -40.78 -32.13 -2.25
N THR A 13 -39.86 -32.45 -1.38
CA THR A 13 -40.00 -33.59 -0.52
C THR A 13 -39.47 -33.27 0.89
N ALA A 14 -40.32 -33.49 1.83
CA ALA A 14 -40.20 -33.16 3.25
C ALA A 14 -39.77 -34.36 4.09
N VAL A 15 -39.28 -34.07 5.30
CA VAL A 15 -39.40 -34.80 6.58
C VAL A 15 -38.44 -36.00 6.79
N ILE A 16 -37.62 -35.95 7.83
CA ILE A 16 -37.84 -36.64 9.11
C ILE A 16 -36.95 -36.10 10.23
N VAL A 17 -37.58 -35.82 11.36
CA VAL A 17 -37.04 -35.46 12.67
C VAL A 17 -36.54 -36.70 13.38
N ALA A 18 -35.43 -36.67 14.08
CA ALA A 18 -35.13 -37.56 15.19
C ALA A 18 -34.36 -36.81 16.28
N LEU A 19 -35.04 -36.62 17.40
CA LEU A 19 -34.49 -36.19 18.67
C LEU A 19 -33.69 -37.32 19.32
N GLY A 20 -32.56 -36.97 19.91
CA GLY A 20 -31.79 -37.85 20.80
C GLY A 20 -31.00 -37.03 21.81
N LEU A 21 -31.57 -36.84 23.01
CA LEU A 21 -30.88 -36.39 24.22
C LEU A 21 -30.11 -37.55 24.83
N THR A 22 -28.92 -37.30 25.38
CA THR A 22 -28.32 -37.76 26.65
C THR A 22 -26.80 -37.56 26.54
N ALA A 23 -26.11 -37.04 27.44
CA ALA A 23 -25.80 -37.10 28.83
C ALA A 23 -24.35 -36.61 29.04
N CYS A 24 -24.13 -35.92 30.13
CA CYS A 24 -22.82 -35.46 30.65
C CYS A 24 -21.80 -36.60 30.82
N GLY A 25 -20.54 -36.28 30.51
CA GLY A 25 -19.41 -37.13 30.86
C GLY A 25 -18.13 -36.26 30.94
N GLN A 26 -17.79 -35.84 32.15
CA GLN A 26 -16.55 -35.15 32.49
C GLN A 26 -15.44 -36.19 32.61
N SER A 27 -14.40 -36.07 31.78
CA SER A 27 -13.16 -36.85 31.94
C SER A 27 -11.96 -36.06 31.49
N THR A 28 -11.15 -35.71 32.44
CA THR A 28 -9.76 -35.28 32.32
C THR A 28 -8.90 -36.29 31.58
N SER A 29 -8.26 -35.93 30.49
CA SER A 29 -7.11 -36.69 29.94
C SER A 29 -6.18 -35.85 29.13
N LYS A 30 -4.99 -35.66 29.64
CA LYS A 30 -3.64 -35.57 29.03
C LYS A 30 -3.51 -35.07 27.62
N SER A 31 -2.83 -33.95 27.58
CA SER A 31 -1.97 -33.38 26.51
C SER A 31 -1.34 -34.44 25.59
N THR A 32 -1.73 -34.43 24.34
CA THR A 32 -0.91 -34.95 23.25
C THR A 32 -0.57 -33.78 22.33
N ALA A 33 0.71 -33.46 22.23
CA ALA A 33 1.23 -32.40 21.40
C ALA A 33 0.92 -32.65 19.93
N ASN A 34 -0.06 -31.96 19.39
CA ASN A 34 -0.29 -31.92 17.95
C ASN A 34 0.59 -30.78 17.39
N LYS A 35 1.62 -31.17 16.64
CA LYS A 35 2.43 -30.22 15.85
C LYS A 35 1.53 -29.53 14.84
N ASN A 36 0.91 -28.46 15.23
CA ASN A 36 0.33 -27.52 14.29
C ASN A 36 1.47 -26.90 13.48
N THR A 37 1.50 -27.24 12.23
CA THR A 37 2.23 -26.50 11.21
C THR A 37 1.73 -25.07 11.26
N THR A 38 2.43 -24.24 12.00
CA THR A 38 2.22 -22.79 12.05
C THR A 38 2.62 -22.27 10.69
N THR A 39 1.66 -22.11 9.79
CA THR A 39 1.81 -21.20 8.67
C THR A 39 2.10 -19.85 9.28
N ASN A 40 3.39 -19.47 9.31
CA ASN A 40 3.84 -18.13 9.64
C ASN A 40 3.30 -17.16 8.56
N VAL A 41 2.02 -16.83 8.64
CA VAL A 41 1.53 -15.56 8.15
C VAL A 41 2.11 -14.53 9.12
N SER A 42 3.32 -14.06 8.83
CA SER A 42 3.88 -12.89 9.47
C SER A 42 2.84 -11.79 9.33
N ALA A 43 2.05 -11.58 10.38
CA ALA A 43 1.15 -10.46 10.47
C ALA A 43 2.03 -9.21 10.38
N GLN A 44 2.14 -8.66 9.18
CA GLN A 44 2.90 -7.45 8.91
C GLN A 44 2.26 -6.35 9.73
N ALA A 45 2.93 -5.93 10.80
CA ALA A 45 2.47 -4.86 11.65
C ALA A 45 2.01 -3.69 10.78
N SER A 46 0.74 -3.34 10.84
CA SER A 46 0.18 -2.27 10.03
C SER A 46 0.87 -0.97 10.42
N VAL A 47 1.63 -0.38 9.49
CA VAL A 47 2.24 0.93 9.70
C VAL A 47 1.13 1.95 9.92
N ARG A 48 1.11 2.56 11.10
CA ARG A 48 0.07 3.52 11.52
C ARG A 48 0.59 4.94 11.40
N PRO A 49 -0.18 5.85 10.78
CA PRO A 49 0.19 7.24 10.71
C PRO A 49 0.09 7.91 12.09
N SER A 50 1.11 8.68 12.45
CA SER A 50 1.14 9.54 13.62
C SER A 50 1.36 11.00 13.22
N LYS A 51 1.20 11.94 14.14
CA LYS A 51 1.41 13.38 13.89
C LYS A 51 2.80 13.69 13.35
N ASN A 52 3.83 12.93 13.76
CA ASN A 52 5.22 13.14 13.37
C ASN A 52 5.74 12.06 12.38
N ALA A 53 4.87 11.21 11.82
CA ALA A 53 5.26 10.14 10.91
C ALA A 53 6.07 10.65 9.70
N TRP A 54 5.78 11.85 9.23
CA TRP A 54 6.45 12.48 8.09
C TRP A 54 7.95 12.76 8.31
N LYS A 55 8.41 12.81 9.58
CA LYS A 55 9.83 13.03 9.95
C LYS A 55 10.65 11.74 10.00
N HIS A 56 10.00 10.60 10.06
CA HIS A 56 10.63 9.30 10.33
C HIS A 56 10.38 8.31 9.19
N SER A 57 11.26 7.31 9.07
CA SER A 57 11.00 6.14 8.23
C SER A 57 9.72 5.45 8.70
N SER A 58 8.91 4.98 7.75
CA SER A 58 7.59 4.42 8.06
C SER A 58 7.68 3.13 8.88
N GLU A 59 8.75 2.35 8.72
CA GLU A 59 9.04 1.20 9.57
C GLU A 59 10.40 1.38 10.27
N LYS A 60 10.57 0.73 11.42
CA LYS A 60 11.83 0.80 12.20
C LYS A 60 12.95 -0.14 11.68
N LYS A 61 12.65 -0.98 10.70
CA LYS A 61 13.63 -1.88 10.07
C LYS A 61 14.38 -1.22 8.93
N ALA A 62 15.50 -1.82 8.51
CA ALA A 62 16.27 -1.36 7.37
C ALA A 62 15.48 -1.41 6.08
N TYR A 63 15.71 -0.45 5.18
CA TYR A 63 15.17 -0.49 3.84
C TYR A 63 15.71 -1.67 3.03
N PRO A 64 14.89 -2.26 2.13
CA PRO A 64 15.36 -3.34 1.24
C PRO A 64 16.46 -2.86 0.30
N ASN A 65 17.43 -3.73 0.02
CA ASN A 65 18.44 -3.42 -0.99
C ASN A 65 17.88 -3.67 -2.40
N MET A 66 17.53 -2.61 -3.10
CA MET A 66 16.96 -2.68 -4.46
C MET A 66 17.99 -3.06 -5.53
N LYS A 67 19.30 -2.87 -5.27
CA LYS A 67 20.37 -3.22 -6.20
C LYS A 67 20.67 -4.71 -6.21
N LEU A 68 20.54 -5.38 -5.06
CA LEU A 68 20.77 -6.83 -4.93
C LEU A 68 19.63 -7.65 -5.56
N SER A 69 18.43 -7.10 -5.66
CA SER A 69 17.32 -7.77 -6.31
C SER A 69 16.61 -6.83 -7.30
N LYS A 70 17.02 -6.91 -8.57
CA LYS A 70 16.38 -6.18 -9.69
C LYS A 70 14.91 -6.57 -9.93
N LYS A 71 14.40 -7.54 -9.18
CA LYS A 71 13.02 -8.03 -9.25
C LYS A 71 12.12 -7.49 -8.15
N ASN A 72 12.66 -6.67 -7.23
CA ASN A 72 11.86 -5.92 -6.27
C ASN A 72 11.16 -4.77 -7.00
N TRP A 73 9.96 -4.43 -6.54
CA TRP A 73 9.10 -3.45 -7.16
C TRP A 73 8.29 -2.67 -6.14
N LEU A 74 7.68 -1.56 -6.57
CA LEU A 74 6.86 -0.68 -5.74
C LEU A 74 5.38 -0.92 -6.07
N ASP A 75 4.57 -1.10 -5.04
CA ASP A 75 3.12 -1.30 -5.12
C ASP A 75 2.43 -0.18 -4.34
N VAL A 76 1.69 0.66 -5.03
CA VAL A 76 0.99 1.82 -4.45
C VAL A 76 -0.49 1.50 -4.34
N SER A 77 -0.99 1.38 -3.12
CA SER A 77 -2.41 1.24 -2.84
C SER A 77 -3.02 2.60 -2.53
N ILE A 78 -3.78 3.17 -3.47
CA ILE A 78 -4.52 4.43 -3.29
C ILE A 78 -5.51 4.28 -2.15
N LYS A 79 -6.27 3.19 -2.12
CA LYS A 79 -7.26 2.93 -1.07
C LYS A 79 -6.65 2.91 0.34
N LYS A 80 -5.44 2.34 0.49
CA LYS A 80 -4.80 2.20 1.81
C LYS A 80 -3.86 3.35 2.15
N GLN A 81 -3.56 4.23 1.20
CA GLN A 81 -2.55 5.28 1.33
C GLN A 81 -1.20 4.71 1.77
N ARG A 82 -0.73 3.67 1.03
CA ARG A 82 0.52 2.95 1.32
C ARG A 82 1.30 2.66 0.04
N VAL A 83 2.62 2.73 0.18
CA VAL A 83 3.55 2.15 -0.80
C VAL A 83 4.19 0.92 -0.16
N TYR A 84 4.12 -0.20 -0.86
CA TYR A 84 4.76 -1.44 -0.47
C TYR A 84 5.97 -1.70 -1.36
N VAL A 85 7.13 -1.95 -0.77
CA VAL A 85 8.24 -2.56 -1.49
C VAL A 85 8.04 -4.06 -1.46
N LYS A 86 7.87 -4.68 -2.63
CA LYS A 86 7.60 -6.11 -2.79
C LYS A 86 8.73 -6.81 -3.51
N ASN A 87 8.98 -8.09 -3.18
CA ASN A 87 9.88 -8.94 -3.95
C ASN A 87 9.14 -9.57 -5.16
N LYS A 88 9.87 -10.36 -5.97
CA LYS A 88 9.31 -11.07 -7.13
C LYS A 88 8.09 -11.93 -6.81
N ALA A 89 8.06 -12.55 -5.63
CA ALA A 89 6.97 -13.42 -5.18
C ALA A 89 5.78 -12.63 -4.58
N GLY A 90 5.80 -11.29 -4.62
CA GLY A 90 4.76 -10.44 -4.05
C GLY A 90 4.82 -10.27 -2.53
N LYS A 91 5.81 -10.88 -1.84
CA LYS A 91 6.00 -10.68 -0.40
C LYS A 91 6.40 -9.24 -0.13
N VAL A 92 5.72 -8.59 0.81
CA VAL A 92 6.04 -7.24 1.26
C VAL A 92 7.32 -7.26 2.08
N LEU A 93 8.29 -6.46 1.65
CA LEU A 93 9.57 -6.27 2.32
C LEU A 93 9.57 -5.04 3.21
N TYR A 94 8.87 -3.98 2.79
CA TYR A 94 8.80 -2.70 3.51
C TYR A 94 7.48 -2.01 3.17
N THR A 95 6.92 -1.28 4.14
CA THR A 95 5.68 -0.51 3.98
C THR A 95 5.94 0.97 4.28
N MET A 96 5.53 1.85 3.38
CA MET A 96 5.62 3.29 3.56
C MET A 96 4.22 3.90 3.70
N LEU A 97 4.11 4.90 4.54
CA LEU A 97 2.97 5.82 4.52
C LEU A 97 3.06 6.68 3.27
N CYS A 98 1.93 6.89 2.60
CA CYS A 98 1.88 7.86 1.50
C CYS A 98 0.58 8.67 1.53
N SER A 99 0.57 9.78 0.79
CA SER A 99 -0.64 10.49 0.39
C SER A 99 -0.63 10.65 -1.12
N THR A 100 -1.64 10.08 -1.76
CA THR A 100 -1.83 10.10 -3.22
C THR A 100 -2.66 11.30 -3.65
N GLY A 101 -2.96 11.44 -4.94
CA GLY A 101 -3.83 12.49 -5.48
C GLY A 101 -5.25 12.41 -4.96
N ASN A 102 -5.84 13.57 -4.63
CA ASN A 102 -7.27 13.70 -4.42
C ASN A 102 -8.03 13.45 -5.73
N ASP A 103 -9.34 13.27 -5.64
CA ASP A 103 -10.23 13.14 -6.79
C ASP A 103 -9.72 12.16 -7.86
N ASP A 104 -9.13 11.04 -7.39
CA ASP A 104 -8.49 10.01 -8.22
C ASP A 104 -7.33 10.52 -9.11
N GLY A 105 -6.68 11.62 -8.71
CA GLY A 105 -5.65 12.30 -9.49
C GLY A 105 -4.35 11.51 -9.68
N THR A 106 -4.07 10.46 -8.88
CA THR A 106 -2.92 9.58 -9.12
C THR A 106 -3.28 8.50 -10.15
N PRO A 107 -2.56 8.42 -11.28
CA PRO A 107 -2.89 7.48 -12.36
C PRO A 107 -2.71 6.03 -11.89
N ARG A 108 -3.70 5.16 -12.20
CA ARG A 108 -3.62 3.72 -11.97
C ARG A 108 -2.92 3.02 -13.13
N GLY A 109 -2.30 1.89 -12.85
CA GLY A 109 -1.65 1.07 -13.86
C GLY A 109 -0.25 0.62 -13.49
N THR A 110 0.50 0.18 -14.49
CA THR A 110 1.90 -0.24 -14.34
C THR A 110 2.82 0.78 -15.00
N PHE A 111 3.73 1.32 -14.21
CA PHE A 111 4.74 2.31 -14.59
C PHE A 111 6.13 1.81 -14.23
N HIS A 112 7.15 2.64 -14.50
CA HIS A 112 8.53 2.35 -14.11
C HIS A 112 9.19 3.63 -13.60
N ILE A 113 10.08 3.49 -12.63
CA ILE A 113 10.92 4.62 -12.19
C ILE A 113 11.70 5.14 -13.37
N GLN A 114 11.57 6.43 -13.62
CA GLN A 114 12.23 7.16 -14.71
C GLN A 114 13.59 7.72 -14.24
N LYS A 115 14.38 8.26 -15.18
CA LYS A 115 15.71 8.80 -14.87
C LYS A 115 15.65 10.15 -14.14
N GLU A 116 14.57 10.89 -14.34
CA GLU A 116 14.38 12.23 -13.80
C GLU A 116 14.14 12.14 -12.28
N ARG A 117 15.05 12.78 -11.55
CA ARG A 117 15.00 12.89 -10.09
C ARG A 117 15.84 14.07 -9.61
N GLY A 118 15.56 14.57 -8.43
CA GLY A 118 16.32 15.68 -7.87
C GLY A 118 16.16 15.83 -6.38
N SER A 119 16.97 16.71 -5.80
CA SER A 119 16.95 16.98 -4.36
C SER A 119 15.77 17.85 -3.93
N HIS A 120 15.34 18.77 -4.80
CA HIS A 120 14.30 19.75 -4.52
C HIS A 120 13.65 20.25 -5.81
N PHE A 121 12.38 20.65 -5.72
CA PHE A 121 11.69 21.50 -6.71
C PHE A 121 10.69 22.42 -6.01
N TYR A 122 10.30 23.48 -6.71
CA TYR A 122 9.20 24.36 -6.33
C TYR A 122 8.37 24.72 -7.57
N ASN A 123 7.05 24.55 -7.46
CA ASN A 123 6.10 24.93 -8.51
C ASN A 123 5.34 26.20 -8.06
N ALA A 124 5.56 27.29 -8.76
CA ALA A 124 4.95 28.58 -8.44
C ALA A 124 3.42 28.60 -8.65
N SER A 125 2.89 27.78 -9.57
CA SER A 125 1.46 27.69 -9.86
C SER A 125 0.69 27.04 -8.71
N SER A 126 1.17 25.90 -8.19
CA SER A 126 0.57 25.25 -7.03
C SER A 126 1.01 25.85 -5.69
N LYS A 127 2.03 26.72 -5.69
CA LYS A 127 2.71 27.26 -4.50
C LYS A 127 3.28 26.18 -3.58
N GLU A 128 3.58 25.03 -4.14
CA GLU A 128 4.15 23.88 -3.44
C GLU A 128 5.47 23.45 -4.06
N GLY A 129 6.37 22.99 -3.22
CA GLY A 129 7.58 22.28 -3.61
C GLY A 129 7.71 20.98 -2.84
N ALA A 130 8.75 20.22 -3.11
CA ALA A 130 9.08 19.04 -2.31
C ALA A 130 10.56 18.69 -2.44
N ASN A 131 11.01 17.85 -1.51
CA ASN A 131 12.37 17.34 -1.48
C ASN A 131 12.39 15.87 -1.97
N TYR A 132 13.54 15.44 -2.50
CA TYR A 132 13.81 14.05 -2.89
C TYR A 132 12.79 13.48 -3.87
N TRP A 133 12.57 14.19 -4.98
CA TRP A 133 11.61 13.77 -5.99
C TRP A 133 12.19 12.76 -6.98
N THR A 134 11.38 11.84 -7.43
CA THR A 134 11.72 10.77 -8.39
C THR A 134 10.53 10.51 -9.30
N SER A 135 10.71 10.65 -10.61
CA SER A 135 9.65 10.46 -11.58
C SER A 135 9.32 8.99 -11.80
N PHE A 136 8.01 8.69 -11.96
CA PHE A 136 7.54 7.38 -12.40
C PHE A 136 6.65 7.44 -13.64
N LYS A 137 6.21 8.65 -14.04
CA LYS A 137 5.38 8.84 -15.23
C LYS A 137 5.53 10.26 -15.78
N ASP A 138 5.44 10.38 -17.10
CA ASP A 138 5.44 11.65 -17.87
C ASP A 138 6.62 12.57 -17.55
N HIS A 139 7.81 11.97 -17.34
CA HIS A 139 9.12 12.64 -17.26
C HIS A 139 9.14 13.90 -16.38
N GLY A 140 8.69 13.76 -15.13
CA GLY A 140 8.72 14.86 -14.15
C GLY A 140 7.33 15.39 -13.77
N ILE A 141 6.24 14.80 -14.27
CA ILE A 141 4.87 15.20 -13.89
C ILE A 141 4.38 14.40 -12.69
N TYR A 142 4.48 13.06 -12.75
CA TYR A 142 4.07 12.22 -11.63
C TYR A 142 5.28 11.68 -10.87
N LEU A 143 5.34 12.03 -9.60
CA LEU A 143 6.53 11.86 -8.77
C LEU A 143 6.24 11.10 -7.48
N PHE A 144 7.24 10.38 -6.99
CA PHE A 144 7.41 10.15 -5.55
C PHE A 144 8.22 11.32 -4.98
N HIS A 145 7.81 11.89 -3.85
CA HIS A 145 8.53 12.98 -3.18
C HIS A 145 8.16 13.08 -1.70
N SER A 146 8.88 13.88 -0.93
CA SER A 146 8.54 14.15 0.49
C SER A 146 7.17 14.82 0.63
N VAL A 147 6.61 14.87 1.84
CA VAL A 147 5.55 15.84 2.16
C VAL A 147 5.94 17.23 1.67
N PRO A 148 4.97 18.08 1.23
CA PRO A 148 5.28 19.30 0.50
C PRO A 148 5.90 20.39 1.37
N VAL A 149 6.60 21.30 0.72
CA VAL A 149 7.19 22.51 1.30
C VAL A 149 6.67 23.76 0.61
N ASN A 150 6.71 24.90 1.29
CA ASN A 150 6.46 26.20 0.69
C ASN A 150 7.71 26.75 -0.04
N LYS A 151 7.63 27.94 -0.63
CA LYS A 151 8.74 28.59 -1.35
C LYS A 151 10.00 28.75 -0.50
N ALA A 152 9.86 28.94 0.81
CA ALA A 152 10.99 29.09 1.73
C ALA A 152 11.57 27.74 2.21
N GLY A 153 11.05 26.59 1.72
CA GLY A 153 11.50 25.25 2.11
C GLY A 153 10.88 24.72 3.39
N ASN A 154 9.95 25.45 4.01
CA ASN A 154 9.26 25.00 5.23
C ASN A 154 8.15 24.00 4.88
N TYR A 155 8.08 22.88 5.60
CA TYR A 155 7.05 21.86 5.40
C TYR A 155 5.64 22.37 5.69
N LEU A 156 4.70 22.03 4.81
CA LEU A 156 3.28 22.35 4.98
C LEU A 156 2.67 21.41 6.00
N MET A 157 2.44 21.91 7.22
CA MET A 157 2.12 21.07 8.38
C MET A 157 0.79 20.36 8.28
N LYS A 158 -0.22 20.94 7.59
CA LYS A 158 -1.47 20.26 7.30
C LYS A 158 -1.23 18.95 6.54
N ASP A 159 -0.57 19.04 5.40
CA ASP A 159 -0.27 17.89 4.52
C ASP A 159 0.65 16.89 5.21
N ALA A 160 1.63 17.36 5.96
CA ALA A 160 2.54 16.53 6.72
C ALA A 160 1.83 15.69 7.78
N HIS A 161 0.86 16.25 8.49
CA HIS A 161 0.07 15.54 9.51
C HIS A 161 -0.99 14.58 8.90
N GLU A 162 -1.36 14.77 7.65
CA GLU A 162 -2.30 13.94 6.91
C GLU A 162 -1.64 12.73 6.24
N LEU A 163 -0.31 12.64 6.23
CA LEU A 163 0.44 11.55 5.60
C LEU A 163 -0.05 10.18 6.05
N GLY A 164 -0.39 9.34 5.08
CA GLY A 164 -0.89 7.98 5.30
C GLY A 164 -2.35 7.89 5.73
N LYS A 165 -3.09 9.01 5.76
CA LYS A 165 -4.49 9.10 6.16
C LYS A 165 -5.39 9.57 5.03
N VAL A 166 -4.94 10.58 4.26
CA VAL A 166 -5.75 11.28 3.26
C VAL A 166 -5.00 11.36 1.94
N ALA A 167 -5.73 11.18 0.85
CA ALA A 167 -5.30 11.53 -0.49
C ALA A 167 -5.45 13.05 -0.66
N ASN A 168 -4.32 13.78 -0.75
CA ASN A 168 -4.31 15.24 -0.73
C ASN A 168 -3.29 15.87 -1.68
N SER A 169 -2.70 15.12 -2.61
CA SER A 169 -1.81 15.66 -3.64
C SER A 169 -2.56 15.97 -4.94
N HIS A 170 -1.88 16.61 -5.89
CA HIS A 170 -2.38 16.83 -7.25
C HIS A 170 -2.17 15.62 -8.19
N GLY A 171 -1.69 14.48 -7.66
CA GLY A 171 -1.44 13.26 -8.44
C GLY A 171 -0.12 12.58 -8.11
N CYS A 172 0.83 13.28 -7.52
CA CYS A 172 2.07 12.69 -7.01
C CYS A 172 1.82 11.79 -5.79
N VAL A 173 2.81 10.99 -5.43
CA VAL A 173 2.81 10.14 -4.24
C VAL A 173 3.72 10.78 -3.19
N ARG A 174 3.11 11.46 -2.22
CA ARG A 174 3.79 12.10 -1.08
C ARG A 174 4.22 11.03 -0.08
N LEU A 175 5.41 11.17 0.48
CA LEU A 175 6.02 10.22 1.42
C LEU A 175 6.61 10.95 2.62
N SER A 176 7.01 10.20 3.66
CA SER A 176 7.87 10.75 4.71
C SER A 176 9.21 11.21 4.12
N ILE A 177 9.89 12.12 4.80
CA ILE A 177 11.20 12.61 4.34
C ILE A 177 12.20 11.46 4.12
N PRO A 178 12.41 10.52 5.08
CA PRO A 178 13.35 9.44 4.90
C PRO A 178 12.93 8.45 3.79
N ASP A 179 11.62 8.15 3.65
CA ASP A 179 11.14 7.23 2.62
C ASP A 179 11.32 7.82 1.21
N ALA A 180 11.01 9.11 1.04
CA ALA A 180 11.26 9.82 -0.23
C ALA A 180 12.76 9.87 -0.57
N LYS A 181 13.60 10.19 0.41
CA LYS A 181 15.06 10.18 0.25
C LYS A 181 15.58 8.81 -0.15
N TRP A 182 15.05 7.75 0.45
CA TRP A 182 15.45 6.40 0.08
C TRP A 182 15.01 6.02 -1.35
N ILE A 183 13.77 6.33 -1.76
CA ILE A 183 13.35 6.10 -3.16
C ILE A 183 14.27 6.86 -4.11
N ASN A 184 14.53 8.13 -3.83
CA ASN A 184 15.36 9.00 -4.67
C ASN A 184 16.79 8.46 -4.84
N SER A 185 17.42 7.99 -3.76
CA SER A 185 18.83 7.58 -3.78
C SER A 185 19.06 6.11 -4.10
N SER A 186 18.07 5.23 -3.82
CA SER A 186 18.32 3.79 -3.75
C SER A 186 17.45 2.95 -4.69
N VAL A 187 16.34 3.51 -5.22
CA VAL A 187 15.48 2.77 -6.16
C VAL A 187 15.98 3.03 -7.59
N PRO A 188 16.43 1.97 -8.31
CA PRO A 188 16.98 2.13 -9.66
C PRO A 188 15.93 2.57 -10.68
N THR A 189 16.38 3.29 -11.71
CA THR A 189 15.60 3.51 -12.94
C THR A 189 15.18 2.17 -13.53
N GLY A 190 13.96 2.09 -14.07
CA GLY A 190 13.38 0.86 -14.61
C GLY A 190 12.70 -0.02 -13.54
N THR A 191 12.78 0.33 -12.25
CA THR A 191 12.03 -0.40 -11.21
C THR A 191 10.53 -0.29 -11.49
N LYS A 192 9.84 -1.44 -11.53
CA LYS A 192 8.39 -1.49 -11.75
C LYS A 192 7.63 -0.81 -10.61
N VAL A 193 6.60 -0.04 -10.97
CA VAL A 193 5.64 0.62 -10.08
C VAL A 193 4.24 0.21 -10.50
N VAL A 194 3.47 -0.38 -9.59
CA VAL A 194 2.04 -0.69 -9.82
C VAL A 194 1.21 0.18 -8.91
N ILE A 195 0.20 0.85 -9.46
CA ILE A 195 -0.71 1.76 -8.73
C ILE A 195 -2.16 1.30 -8.92
N HIS A 196 -2.88 1.09 -7.81
CA HIS A 196 -4.26 0.58 -7.82
C HIS A 196 -5.12 1.10 -6.65
#